data_ece42c84673f98f2de54c9e48b03905d
#
_entry.id   ece42c84673f98f2de54c9e48b03905d
#
_cell.length_a   1.000
_cell.length_b   1.000
_cell.length_c   1.000
_cell.angle_alpha   90.00
_cell.angle_beta   90.00
_cell.angle_gamma   90.00
#
_symmetry.space_group_name_H-M   'P 1'
#
loop_
_entity.id
_entity.type
_entity.pdbx_description
1 polymer ?
#
loop_
_entity_poly.entity_id
_entity_poly.type
_entity_poly.pdbx_seq_one_letter_code
_entity_poly.pdbx_strand_id
1 'polypeptide(L)'
;MQIKLIPEKKAILVKTDAEMDHHIVSEMRRKIDTKIKSSNAVNVIFDVSELDFMDSSGIGMIMGRYKLTRILGGKIVVFGIKKQVIRIMEMSGINKLITVCSTEDEAVKKV
;
A
#
# COMPACT_ATOMS: atom_id res chain seq x y z
N MET A 1 -6.68 7.89 7.07
CA MET A 1 -6.09 7.54 5.77
C MET A 1 -6.28 8.68 4.78
N GLN A 2 -5.27 8.96 3.99
CA GLN A 2 -5.33 9.96 2.93
C GLN A 2 -4.93 9.29 1.61
N ILE A 3 -5.63 9.62 0.54
CA ILE A 3 -5.30 9.12 -0.81
C ILE A 3 -5.03 10.31 -1.72
N LYS A 4 -3.89 10.26 -2.41
CA LYS A 4 -3.45 11.30 -3.33
C LYS A 4 -3.18 10.67 -4.70
N LEU A 5 -3.70 11.28 -5.76
CA LEU A 5 -3.43 10.82 -7.12
C LEU A 5 -2.10 11.40 -7.61
N ILE A 6 -1.30 10.56 -8.26
CA ILE A 6 -0.08 10.97 -8.97
C ILE A 6 -0.29 10.58 -10.44
N PRO A 7 -0.95 11.47 -11.24
CA PRO A 7 -1.41 11.10 -12.58
C PRO A 7 -0.30 10.72 -13.53
N GLU A 8 0.83 11.40 -13.48
CA GLU A 8 1.98 11.18 -14.37
C GLU A 8 2.62 9.81 -14.18
N LYS A 9 2.34 9.16 -13.04
CA LYS A 9 2.84 7.83 -12.73
C LYS A 9 1.75 6.76 -12.81
N LYS A 10 0.51 7.15 -13.13
CA LYS A 10 -0.65 6.27 -13.04
C LYS A 10 -0.71 5.58 -11.68
N ALA A 11 -0.48 6.35 -10.62
CA ALA A 11 -0.36 5.85 -9.26
C ALA A 11 -1.26 6.61 -8.31
N ILE A 12 -1.66 5.92 -7.23
CA ILE A 12 -2.22 6.58 -6.06
C ILE A 12 -1.27 6.37 -4.90
N LEU A 13 -1.14 7.39 -4.05
CA LEU A 13 -0.38 7.30 -2.82
C LEU A 13 -1.36 7.25 -1.66
N VAL A 14 -1.28 6.17 -0.89
CA VAL A 14 -2.17 5.92 0.25
C VAL A 14 -1.35 6.09 1.52
N LYS A 15 -1.65 7.13 2.30
CA LYS A 15 -1.02 7.35 3.59
C LYS A 15 -1.91 6.75 4.67
N THR A 16 -1.36 5.81 5.43
CA THR A 16 -2.10 5.15 6.50
C THR A 16 -2.00 5.93 7.81
N ASP A 17 -2.95 5.66 8.71
CA ASP A 17 -2.89 6.16 10.08
C ASP A 17 -2.06 5.20 10.95
N ALA A 18 -2.15 5.34 12.27
CA ALA A 18 -1.32 4.57 13.19
C ALA A 18 -1.64 3.08 13.24
N GLU A 19 -2.86 2.70 12.93
CA GLU A 19 -3.31 1.32 13.04
C GLU A 19 -3.95 0.83 11.74
N MET A 20 -3.67 -0.43 11.39
CA MET A 20 -4.26 -1.10 10.25
C MET A 20 -4.78 -2.44 10.74
N ASP A 21 -5.89 -2.38 11.50
CA ASP A 21 -6.52 -3.54 12.10
C ASP A 21 -7.74 -4.00 11.29
N HIS A 22 -8.36 -5.06 11.76
CA HIS A 22 -9.52 -5.66 11.12
C HIS A 22 -10.67 -4.66 10.86
N HIS A 23 -10.90 -3.73 11.77
CA HIS A 23 -12.01 -2.76 11.64
C HIS A 23 -11.75 -1.71 10.56
N ILE A 24 -10.51 -1.28 10.43
CA ILE A 24 -10.11 -0.21 9.52
C ILE A 24 -9.95 -0.71 8.09
N VAL A 25 -9.46 -1.93 7.94
CA VAL A 25 -9.05 -2.49 6.65
C VAL A 25 -10.19 -2.58 5.63
N SER A 26 -11.40 -2.93 6.06
CA SER A 26 -12.54 -3.04 5.14
C SER A 26 -12.82 -1.74 4.41
N GLU A 27 -12.83 -0.63 5.16
CA GLU A 27 -13.08 0.68 4.59
C GLU A 27 -11.93 1.15 3.72
N MET A 28 -10.69 0.90 4.17
CA MET A 28 -9.49 1.22 3.39
C MET A 28 -9.54 0.55 2.02
N ARG A 29 -9.84 -0.74 2.00
CA ARG A 29 -9.92 -1.52 0.76
C ARG A 29 -10.94 -0.92 -0.19
N ARG A 30 -12.12 -0.61 0.31
CA ARG A 30 -13.19 -0.04 -0.50
C ARG A 30 -12.79 1.31 -1.11
N LYS A 31 -12.19 2.19 -0.31
CA LYS A 31 -11.75 3.52 -0.75
C LYS A 31 -10.63 3.43 -1.78
N ILE A 32 -9.67 2.55 -1.55
CA ILE A 32 -8.54 2.35 -2.47
C ILE A 32 -9.05 1.82 -3.81
N ASP A 33 -9.89 0.79 -3.79
CA ASP A 33 -10.40 0.19 -5.02
C ASP A 33 -11.27 1.17 -5.81
N THR A 34 -12.08 1.97 -5.12
CA THR A 34 -12.87 3.02 -5.76
C THR A 34 -11.97 4.04 -6.45
N LYS A 35 -10.90 4.45 -5.78
CA LYS A 35 -9.96 5.44 -6.35
C LYS A 35 -9.20 4.88 -7.54
N ILE A 36 -8.78 3.64 -7.48
CA ILE A 36 -8.11 2.96 -8.60
C ILE A 36 -9.05 2.97 -9.82
N LYS A 37 -10.28 2.55 -9.61
CA LYS A 37 -11.26 2.46 -10.69
C LYS A 37 -11.57 3.83 -11.28
N SER A 38 -11.79 4.85 -10.46
CA SER A 38 -12.19 6.18 -10.93
C SER A 38 -11.06 6.96 -11.60
N SER A 39 -9.82 6.69 -11.21
CA SER A 39 -8.65 7.43 -11.71
C SER A 39 -7.87 6.69 -12.80
N ASN A 40 -8.21 5.44 -13.07
CA ASN A 40 -7.45 4.55 -13.96
C ASN A 40 -6.00 4.36 -13.52
N ALA A 41 -5.71 4.52 -12.23
CA ALA A 41 -4.40 4.22 -11.68
C ALA A 41 -4.15 2.72 -11.76
N VAL A 42 -2.90 2.34 -11.97
CA VAL A 42 -2.48 0.93 -12.00
C VAL A 42 -1.46 0.62 -10.91
N ASN A 43 -0.85 1.65 -10.33
CA ASN A 43 0.15 1.51 -9.28
C ASN A 43 -0.38 2.05 -7.96
N VAL A 44 0.00 1.40 -6.85
CA VAL A 44 -0.34 1.88 -5.50
C VAL A 44 0.93 2.03 -4.69
N ILE A 45 1.13 3.21 -4.12
CA ILE A 45 2.21 3.48 -3.18
C ILE A 45 1.60 3.61 -1.79
N PHE A 46 2.07 2.81 -0.85
CA PHE A 46 1.65 2.91 0.55
C PHE A 46 2.71 3.67 1.34
N ASP A 47 2.31 4.78 1.93
CA ASP A 47 3.09 5.50 2.93
C ASP A 47 2.66 4.99 4.29
N VAL A 48 3.50 4.18 4.92
CA VAL A 48 3.22 3.59 6.22
C VAL A 48 4.11 4.19 7.31
N SER A 49 4.61 5.41 7.08
CA SER A 49 5.51 6.08 8.03
C SER A 49 4.87 6.34 9.40
N GLU A 50 3.56 6.46 9.46
CA GLU A 50 2.84 6.65 10.72
C GLU A 50 2.22 5.37 11.28
N LEU A 51 2.40 4.26 10.57
CA LEU A 51 1.81 2.97 10.97
C LEU A 51 2.61 2.35 12.10
N ASP A 52 1.96 2.14 13.24
CA ASP A 52 2.57 1.52 14.43
C ASP A 52 2.15 0.06 14.60
N PHE A 53 0.97 -0.29 14.10
CA PHE A 53 0.41 -1.62 14.29
C PHE A 53 -0.33 -2.10 13.04
N MET A 54 -0.11 -3.37 12.69
CA MET A 54 -0.82 -4.04 11.62
C MET A 54 -1.00 -5.50 12.00
N ASP A 55 -2.20 -6.04 11.77
CA ASP A 55 -2.45 -7.47 11.93
C ASP A 55 -2.53 -8.17 10.57
N SER A 56 -2.91 -9.44 10.57
CA SER A 56 -3.01 -10.22 9.33
C SER A 56 -4.05 -9.67 8.36
N SER A 57 -5.05 -8.91 8.84
CA SER A 57 -6.02 -8.27 7.97
C SER A 57 -5.36 -7.21 7.10
N GLY A 58 -4.39 -6.46 7.67
CA GLY A 58 -3.61 -5.47 6.91
C GLY A 58 -2.78 -6.14 5.82
N ILE A 59 -2.13 -7.24 6.16
CA ILE A 59 -1.37 -8.04 5.17
C ILE A 59 -2.31 -8.48 4.05
N GLY A 60 -3.49 -9.01 4.38
CA GLY A 60 -4.47 -9.46 3.38
C GLY A 60 -4.95 -8.32 2.49
N MET A 61 -5.13 -7.13 3.05
CA MET A 61 -5.56 -5.95 2.29
C MET A 61 -4.49 -5.56 1.27
N ILE A 62 -3.23 -5.50 1.68
CA ILE A 62 -2.12 -5.18 0.76
C ILE A 62 -2.00 -6.27 -0.31
N MET A 63 -2.10 -7.53 0.07
CA MET A 63 -2.01 -8.66 -0.85
C MET A 63 -3.12 -8.61 -1.91
N GLY A 64 -4.35 -8.24 -1.54
CA GLY A 64 -5.45 -8.08 -2.48
C GLY A 64 -5.17 -6.98 -3.50
N ARG A 65 -4.59 -5.87 -3.04
CA ARG A 65 -4.20 -4.76 -3.94
C ARG A 65 -3.03 -5.16 -4.83
N TYR A 66 -2.11 -5.99 -4.33
CA TYR A 66 -1.03 -6.54 -5.12
C TYR A 66 -1.57 -7.36 -6.31
N LYS A 67 -2.53 -8.23 -6.07
CA LYS A 67 -3.15 -9.03 -7.13
C LYS A 67 -3.87 -8.15 -8.15
N LEU A 68 -4.59 -7.13 -7.67
CA LEU A 68 -5.29 -6.20 -8.54
C LEU A 68 -4.32 -5.41 -9.43
N THR A 69 -3.27 -4.85 -8.85
CA THR A 69 -2.30 -4.07 -9.62
C THR A 69 -1.57 -4.94 -10.64
N ARG A 70 -1.28 -6.19 -10.33
CA ARG A 70 -0.68 -7.11 -11.30
C ARG A 70 -1.57 -7.31 -12.52
N ILE A 71 -2.86 -7.50 -12.31
CA ILE A 71 -3.82 -7.65 -13.40
C ILE A 71 -3.82 -6.39 -14.28
N LEU A 72 -3.71 -5.22 -13.66
CA LEU A 72 -3.73 -3.94 -14.35
C LEU A 72 -2.38 -3.56 -14.99
N GLY A 73 -1.34 -4.35 -14.77
CA GLY A 73 0.00 -4.07 -15.29
C GLY A 73 0.82 -3.12 -14.42
N GLY A 74 0.41 -2.91 -13.19
CA GLY A 74 1.10 -2.04 -12.24
C GLY A 74 1.78 -2.80 -11.12
N LYS A 75 2.11 -2.07 -10.05
CA LYS A 75 2.82 -2.65 -8.91
C LYS A 75 2.45 -1.96 -7.60
N ILE A 76 2.81 -2.63 -6.50
CA ILE A 76 2.72 -2.07 -5.15
C ILE A 76 4.11 -1.66 -4.68
N VAL A 77 4.22 -0.45 -4.16
CA VAL A 77 5.43 0.04 -3.51
C VAL A 77 5.05 0.50 -2.11
N VAL A 78 5.86 0.15 -1.12
CA VAL A 78 5.64 0.56 0.28
C VAL A 78 6.88 1.25 0.79
N PHE A 79 6.72 2.37 1.48
CA PHE A 79 7.87 3.06 2.07
C PHE A 79 7.55 3.52 3.50
N GLY A 80 8.61 3.76 4.26
CA GLY A 80 8.51 4.28 5.62
C GLY A 80 8.13 3.23 6.66
N ILE A 81 8.46 1.98 6.43
CA ILE A 81 8.05 0.88 7.32
C ILE A 81 8.84 0.93 8.63
N LYS A 82 8.12 1.02 9.77
CA LYS A 82 8.75 0.96 11.09
C LYS A 82 9.15 -0.47 11.44
N LYS A 83 10.12 -0.62 12.35
CA LYS A 83 10.66 -1.92 12.76
C LYS A 83 9.57 -2.92 13.21
N GLN A 84 8.62 -2.44 13.99
CA GLN A 84 7.56 -3.31 14.50
C GLN A 84 6.61 -3.81 13.41
N VAL A 85 6.51 -3.06 12.29
CA VAL A 85 5.66 -3.45 11.16
C VAL A 85 6.43 -4.34 10.18
N ILE A 86 7.73 -4.09 10.00
CA ILE A 86 8.59 -4.93 9.14
C ILE A 86 8.47 -6.40 9.54
N ARG A 87 8.46 -6.67 10.84
CA ARG A 87 8.46 -8.03 11.34
C ARG A 87 7.27 -8.85 10.84
N ILE A 88 6.05 -8.27 10.90
CA ILE A 88 4.87 -8.99 10.42
C ILE A 88 4.89 -9.13 8.89
N MET A 89 5.42 -8.15 8.19
CA MET A 89 5.55 -8.23 6.74
C MET A 89 6.52 -9.34 6.32
N GLU A 90 7.66 -9.44 7.00
CA GLU A 90 8.63 -10.51 6.73
C GLU A 90 8.08 -11.88 7.04
N MET A 91 7.38 -12.03 8.17
CA MET A 91 6.76 -13.29 8.57
C MET A 91 5.72 -13.77 7.56
N SER A 92 4.99 -12.87 6.95
CA SER A 92 3.99 -13.20 5.94
C SER A 92 4.59 -13.46 4.56
N GLY A 93 5.84 -13.04 4.33
CA GLY A 93 6.50 -13.15 3.03
C GLY A 93 6.09 -12.08 2.02
N ILE A 94 5.20 -11.16 2.38
CA ILE A 94 4.69 -10.14 1.44
C ILE A 94 5.79 -9.22 0.93
N ASN A 95 6.82 -8.98 1.75
CA ASN A 95 7.96 -8.14 1.38
C ASN A 95 8.74 -8.68 0.17
N LYS A 96 8.56 -9.95 -0.18
CA LYS A 96 9.18 -10.55 -1.36
C LYS A 96 8.38 -10.31 -2.64
N LEU A 97 7.13 -9.91 -2.51
CA LEU A 97 6.23 -9.70 -3.63
C LEU A 97 6.08 -8.23 -4.01
N ILE A 98 6.24 -7.34 -3.04
CA ILE A 98 6.09 -5.90 -3.22
C ILE A 98 7.46 -5.23 -3.24
N THR A 99 7.52 -3.99 -3.74
CA THR A 99 8.74 -3.18 -3.69
C THR A 99 8.74 -2.38 -2.39
N VAL A 100 9.85 -2.45 -1.64
CA VAL A 100 10.01 -1.73 -0.38
C VAL A 100 11.08 -0.66 -0.55
N CYS A 101 10.76 0.56 -0.13
CA CYS A 101 11.65 1.72 -0.21
C CYS A 101 11.74 2.41 1.14
N SER A 102 12.71 3.32 1.27
CA SER A 102 12.89 4.09 2.50
C SER A 102 12.14 5.41 2.49
N THR A 103 12.00 6.05 1.32
CA THR A 103 11.44 7.40 1.19
C THR A 103 10.38 7.47 0.11
N GLU A 104 9.58 8.53 0.17
CA GLU A 104 8.58 8.82 -0.85
C GLU A 104 9.22 9.01 -2.22
N ASP A 105 10.32 9.77 -2.28
CA ASP A 105 11.01 10.03 -3.56
C ASP A 105 11.45 8.74 -4.23
N GLU A 106 12.02 7.81 -3.47
CA GLU A 106 12.39 6.50 -3.99
C GLU A 106 11.18 5.74 -4.51
N ALA A 107 10.08 5.77 -3.74
CA ALA A 107 8.86 5.05 -4.09
C ALA A 107 8.26 5.58 -5.39
N VAL A 108 8.20 6.88 -5.57
CA VAL A 108 7.67 7.51 -6.79
C VAL A 108 8.50 7.14 -8.01
N LYS A 109 9.82 7.02 -7.85
CA LYS A 109 10.71 6.60 -8.94
C LYS A 109 10.55 5.14 -9.33
N LYS A 110 9.96 4.32 -8.49
CA LYS A 110 9.77 2.88 -8.75
C LYS A 110 8.50 2.58 -9.55
N VAL A 111 7.63 3.55 -9.70
CA VAL A 111 6.39 3.38 -10.47
C VAL A 111 6.38 4.15 -11.79
#